data_97c1e5c39cd48f14a273eb7a0ed2b2e3
#
_entry.id   97c1e5c39cd48f14a273eb7a0ed2b2e3
#
_cell.length_a   1.000
_cell.length_b   1.000
_cell.length_c   1.000
_cell.angle_alpha   90.00
_cell.angle_beta   90.00
_cell.angle_gamma   90.00
#
_symmetry.space_group_name_H-M   'P 1'
#
loop_
_entity.id
_entity.type
_entity.pdbx_description
1 polymer ?
#
loop_
_entity_poly.entity_id
_entity_poly.type
_entity_poly.pdbx_seq_one_letter_code
_entity_poly.pdbx_strand_id
1 'polypeptide(L)'
;EWSAKGKKNLFGTPVDVIQMQSEAGAAGTCHGSLQAGALTTTFTSSQGLMLMIPAMYAMGGQFLPSVMHIASRVVTSNHHSIFGDHTDFMTCRTTGYAMLMSASPQEAMDLAAVAHLSAIKAKYAFMHCFDGFRTSHEMQRIEALDYEELRGLIDYEALKAFRRDALNPEHPTNRGNNVNPDVYFQCKEGANVKSAIVPGTVQHYMDEINKLTGRDYKLFNYYGAPDAEEVVVAMCSVTEALRETVDYLNACGRKVGMVQIHLYRPFSVPDFSAAIPASCKRIAVLDRSKETGSVGEPVYLDVVTALNQAGRGDIRVVGGRYGLSSKDT
;
A
#
# COMPACT_ATOMS: atom_id res chain seq x y z
N GLU A 1 -24.01 -7.14 2.78
CA GLU A 1 -24.74 -8.32 3.28
C GLU A 1 -24.53 -8.51 4.78
N TRP A 2 -23.30 -8.60 5.28
CA TRP A 2 -23.02 -8.80 6.72
C TRP A 2 -23.51 -7.66 7.59
N SER A 3 -23.30 -6.42 7.17
CA SER A 3 -23.83 -5.25 7.86
C SER A 3 -25.37 -5.30 7.96
N ALA A 4 -26.05 -5.58 6.84
CA ALA A 4 -27.51 -5.71 6.81
C ALA A 4 -28.06 -6.86 7.68
N LYS A 5 -27.24 -7.87 7.98
CA LYS A 5 -27.55 -8.97 8.91
C LYS A 5 -27.15 -8.66 10.37
N GLY A 6 -26.65 -7.45 10.65
CA GLY A 6 -26.19 -7.06 11.99
C GLY A 6 -24.97 -7.83 12.48
N LYS A 7 -24.16 -8.44 11.58
CA LYS A 7 -22.92 -9.14 11.96
C LYS A 7 -21.95 -8.14 12.56
N LYS A 8 -21.45 -8.46 13.74
CA LYS A 8 -20.52 -7.60 14.47
C LYS A 8 -19.10 -7.72 13.90
N ASN A 9 -18.38 -6.61 13.91
CA ASN A 9 -16.95 -6.52 13.58
C ASN A 9 -16.08 -6.94 14.79
N LEU A 10 -14.76 -6.81 14.65
CA LEU A 10 -13.77 -7.11 15.71
C LEU A 10 -14.00 -6.32 17.01
N PHE A 11 -14.64 -5.15 16.93
CA PHE A 11 -14.95 -4.29 18.09
C PHE A 11 -16.30 -4.59 18.74
N GLY A 12 -17.01 -5.63 18.28
CA GLY A 12 -18.30 -6.06 18.82
C GLY A 12 -19.50 -5.20 18.40
N THR A 13 -19.33 -4.35 17.39
CA THR A 13 -20.39 -3.47 16.84
C THR A 13 -20.71 -3.82 15.39
N PRO A 14 -21.95 -3.63 14.92
CA PRO A 14 -22.25 -3.67 13.48
C PRO A 14 -21.47 -2.58 12.75
N VAL A 15 -21.18 -2.83 11.47
CA VAL A 15 -20.55 -1.83 10.59
C VAL A 15 -21.65 -1.02 9.92
N ASP A 16 -21.56 0.30 10.02
CA ASP A 16 -22.40 1.19 9.23
C ASP A 16 -21.85 1.29 7.81
N VAL A 17 -22.70 0.96 6.83
CA VAL A 17 -22.37 1.07 5.42
C VAL A 17 -23.15 2.22 4.80
N ILE A 18 -22.45 3.27 4.41
CA ILE A 18 -23.03 4.49 3.87
C ILE A 18 -22.68 4.57 2.37
N GLN A 19 -23.69 4.66 1.53
CA GLN A 19 -23.54 4.89 0.09
C GLN A 19 -23.56 6.38 -0.19
N MET A 20 -22.58 6.83 -0.98
CA MET A 20 -22.46 8.23 -1.38
C MET A 20 -22.65 8.35 -2.90
N GLN A 21 -23.05 9.54 -3.36
CA GLN A 21 -23.29 9.78 -4.79
C GLN A 21 -22.00 9.96 -5.61
N SER A 22 -20.92 10.34 -4.95
CA SER A 22 -19.61 10.48 -5.60
C SER A 22 -18.49 10.10 -4.67
N GLU A 23 -17.36 9.73 -5.25
CA GLU A 23 -16.14 9.36 -4.51
C GLU A 23 -15.58 10.55 -3.72
N ALA A 24 -15.72 11.78 -4.23
CA ALA A 24 -15.35 12.99 -3.48
C ALA A 24 -16.19 13.13 -2.20
N GLY A 25 -17.51 12.85 -2.29
CA GLY A 25 -18.41 12.82 -1.14
C GLY A 25 -18.06 11.70 -0.17
N ALA A 26 -17.72 10.51 -0.67
CA ALA A 26 -17.27 9.38 0.14
C ALA A 26 -15.98 9.72 0.92
N ALA A 27 -14.99 10.32 0.25
CA ALA A 27 -13.76 10.74 0.90
C ALA A 27 -13.97 11.84 1.94
N GLY A 28 -14.87 12.81 1.65
CA GLY A 28 -15.27 13.84 2.61
C GLY A 28 -15.96 13.25 3.84
N THR A 29 -16.82 12.26 3.63
CA THR A 29 -17.49 11.53 4.72
C THR A 29 -16.49 10.74 5.57
N CYS A 30 -15.54 10.04 4.93
CA CYS A 30 -14.44 9.37 5.64
C CYS A 30 -13.64 10.35 6.49
N HIS A 31 -13.28 11.51 5.92
CA HIS A 31 -12.55 12.55 6.62
C HIS A 31 -13.32 13.04 7.88
N GLY A 32 -14.58 13.39 7.72
CA GLY A 32 -15.42 13.83 8.85
C GLY A 32 -15.60 12.76 9.92
N SER A 33 -15.83 11.51 9.52
CA SER A 33 -15.97 10.37 10.43
C SER A 33 -14.69 10.13 11.24
N LEU A 34 -13.53 10.16 10.58
CA LEU A 34 -12.22 10.03 11.24
C LEU A 34 -11.94 11.19 12.19
N GLN A 35 -12.31 12.42 11.83
CA GLN A 35 -12.20 13.58 12.71
C GLN A 35 -13.07 13.42 13.97
N ALA A 36 -14.23 12.76 13.86
CA ALA A 36 -15.10 12.43 14.98
C ALA A 36 -14.62 11.21 15.80
N GLY A 37 -13.49 10.60 15.45
CA GLY A 37 -12.91 9.48 16.18
C GLY A 37 -13.43 8.10 15.81
N ALA A 38 -14.18 7.96 14.70
CA ALA A 38 -14.63 6.68 14.21
C ALA A 38 -13.65 6.13 13.16
N LEU A 39 -13.21 4.88 13.35
CA LEU A 39 -12.42 4.17 12.34
C LEU A 39 -13.27 3.98 11.08
N THR A 40 -12.75 4.41 9.96
CA THR A 40 -13.49 4.44 8.70
C THR A 40 -12.61 3.94 7.56
N THR A 41 -13.19 3.14 6.68
CA THR A 41 -12.56 2.59 5.49
C THR A 41 -13.42 2.87 4.26
N THR A 42 -12.80 2.87 3.07
CA THR A 42 -13.51 3.00 1.80
C THR A 42 -12.85 2.14 0.73
N PHE A 43 -13.60 1.88 -0.34
CA PHE A 43 -13.19 1.07 -1.47
C PHE A 43 -13.38 1.88 -2.74
N THR A 44 -12.37 1.92 -3.61
CA THR A 44 -12.44 2.72 -4.84
C THR A 44 -11.47 2.22 -5.90
N SER A 45 -11.50 2.83 -7.07
CA SER A 45 -10.59 2.58 -8.19
C SER A 45 -10.63 3.71 -9.22
N SER A 46 -9.62 3.80 -10.09
CA SER A 46 -9.63 4.63 -11.31
C SER A 46 -9.98 6.11 -11.04
N GLN A 47 -10.90 6.68 -11.84
CA GLN A 47 -11.35 8.07 -11.69
C GLN A 47 -11.95 8.36 -10.31
N GLY A 48 -12.58 7.36 -9.67
CA GLY A 48 -13.11 7.51 -8.32
C GLY A 48 -12.01 7.87 -7.32
N LEU A 49 -10.87 7.18 -7.40
CA LEU A 49 -9.70 7.50 -6.58
C LEU A 49 -9.16 8.90 -6.88
N MET A 50 -9.17 9.33 -8.15
CA MET A 50 -8.73 10.70 -8.53
C MET A 50 -9.61 11.77 -7.88
N LEU A 51 -10.92 11.53 -7.77
CA LEU A 51 -11.85 12.47 -7.10
C LEU A 51 -11.62 12.55 -5.58
N MET A 52 -10.97 11.56 -4.99
CA MET A 52 -10.65 11.52 -3.55
C MET A 52 -9.37 12.28 -3.18
N ILE A 53 -8.48 12.58 -4.14
CA ILE A 53 -7.13 13.13 -3.90
C ILE A 53 -7.13 14.35 -2.96
N PRO A 54 -7.97 15.38 -3.12
CA PRO A 54 -7.95 16.53 -2.21
C PRO A 54 -8.21 16.14 -0.74
N ALA A 55 -9.17 15.24 -0.51
CA ALA A 55 -9.46 14.73 0.85
C ALA A 55 -8.33 13.82 1.36
N MET A 56 -7.68 13.05 0.48
CA MET A 56 -6.52 12.22 0.85
C MET A 56 -5.36 13.07 1.34
N TYR A 57 -5.05 14.18 0.68
CA TYR A 57 -4.02 15.12 1.20
C TYR A 57 -4.35 15.63 2.60
N ALA A 58 -5.63 15.91 2.88
CA ALA A 58 -6.06 16.33 4.20
C ALA A 58 -5.92 15.20 5.24
N MET A 59 -6.46 14.01 4.93
CA MET A 59 -6.40 12.86 5.84
C MET A 59 -4.95 12.38 6.09
N GLY A 60 -4.12 12.31 5.05
CA GLY A 60 -2.71 11.93 5.14
C GLY A 60 -1.91 12.96 5.96
N GLY A 61 -2.06 14.26 5.65
CA GLY A 61 -1.38 15.34 6.37
C GLY A 61 -1.81 15.51 7.82
N GLN A 62 -3.01 15.07 8.17
CA GLN A 62 -3.54 15.08 9.55
C GLN A 62 -3.28 13.78 10.31
N PHE A 63 -2.61 12.81 9.68
CA PHE A 63 -2.28 11.50 10.27
C PHE A 63 -3.50 10.77 10.83
N LEU A 64 -4.58 10.73 10.05
CA LEU A 64 -5.80 10.02 10.41
C LEU A 64 -5.68 8.54 10.06
N PRO A 65 -5.99 7.60 10.99
CA PRO A 65 -5.85 6.17 10.78
C PRO A 65 -6.95 5.63 9.87
N SER A 66 -6.84 5.87 8.58
CA SER A 66 -7.76 5.37 7.56
C SER A 66 -7.10 4.30 6.72
N VAL A 67 -7.90 3.37 6.18
CA VAL A 67 -7.46 2.44 5.14
C VAL A 67 -8.38 2.59 3.94
N MET A 68 -7.81 2.82 2.76
CA MET A 68 -8.48 2.76 1.48
C MET A 68 -8.06 1.51 0.74
N HIS A 69 -9.02 0.68 0.33
CA HIS A 69 -8.75 -0.51 -0.48
C HIS A 69 -8.94 -0.17 -1.95
N ILE A 70 -7.89 -0.36 -2.74
CA ILE A 70 -7.84 0.05 -4.14
C ILE A 70 -7.72 -1.20 -5.03
N ALA A 71 -8.81 -1.51 -5.73
CA ALA A 71 -8.77 -2.48 -6.83
C ALA A 71 -8.33 -1.73 -8.09
N SER A 72 -7.03 -1.67 -8.31
CA SER A 72 -6.37 -0.77 -9.27
C SER A 72 -6.88 -0.92 -10.70
N ARG A 73 -7.18 0.20 -11.34
CA ARG A 73 -7.68 0.25 -12.72
C ARG A 73 -7.13 1.46 -13.47
N VAL A 74 -7.13 1.35 -14.80
CA VAL A 74 -6.74 2.43 -15.73
C VAL A 74 -7.47 3.73 -15.41
N VAL A 75 -6.75 4.83 -15.42
CA VAL A 75 -7.33 6.17 -15.44
C VAL A 75 -7.52 6.59 -16.90
N THR A 76 -8.73 7.01 -17.26
CA THR A 76 -9.05 7.44 -18.61
C THR A 76 -8.14 8.60 -19.04
N SER A 77 -7.54 8.46 -20.20
CA SER A 77 -6.72 9.48 -20.83
C SER A 77 -7.23 9.78 -22.24
N ASN A 78 -6.41 9.55 -23.27
CA ASN A 78 -6.84 9.67 -24.67
C ASN A 78 -7.78 8.53 -25.12
N HIS A 79 -7.76 7.39 -24.43
CA HIS A 79 -8.65 6.26 -24.63
C HIS A 79 -9.17 5.77 -23.27
N HIS A 80 -10.37 5.19 -23.28
CA HIS A 80 -10.98 4.59 -22.10
C HIS A 80 -10.73 3.08 -22.09
N SER A 81 -10.39 2.54 -20.92
CA SER A 81 -10.40 1.12 -20.63
C SER A 81 -10.89 0.86 -19.22
N ILE A 82 -11.54 -0.29 -19.00
CA ILE A 82 -12.01 -0.70 -17.68
C ILE A 82 -11.05 -1.63 -16.97
N PHE A 83 -10.04 -2.16 -17.68
CA PHE A 83 -9.10 -3.15 -17.14
C PHE A 83 -8.03 -2.52 -16.25
N GLY A 84 -7.20 -3.39 -15.67
CA GLY A 84 -6.24 -3.00 -14.65
C GLY A 84 -4.95 -2.40 -15.19
N ASP A 85 -4.45 -1.42 -14.47
CA ASP A 85 -3.06 -1.02 -14.39
C ASP A 85 -2.86 -0.26 -13.06
N HIS A 86 -1.66 0.24 -12.80
CA HIS A 86 -1.32 0.90 -11.55
C HIS A 86 -1.41 2.43 -11.61
N THR A 87 -1.96 3.00 -12.68
CA THR A 87 -1.96 4.46 -12.91
C THR A 87 -2.71 5.21 -11.81
N ASP A 88 -3.82 4.65 -11.31
CA ASP A 88 -4.66 5.30 -10.30
C ASP A 88 -3.93 5.48 -8.96
N PHE A 89 -3.47 4.44 -8.31
CA PHE A 89 -2.78 4.58 -7.03
C PHE A 89 -1.40 5.22 -7.16
N MET A 90 -0.72 5.06 -8.31
CA MET A 90 0.55 5.74 -8.57
C MET A 90 0.37 7.26 -8.63
N THR A 91 -0.75 7.75 -9.16
CA THR A 91 -1.08 9.18 -9.13
C THR A 91 -1.23 9.68 -7.69
N CYS A 92 -1.68 8.83 -6.76
CA CYS A 92 -1.88 9.18 -5.36
C CYS A 92 -0.63 9.07 -4.48
N ARG A 93 0.52 8.63 -5.00
CA ARG A 93 1.76 8.38 -4.22
C ARG A 93 2.31 9.60 -3.46
N THR A 94 1.86 10.80 -3.81
CA THR A 94 2.27 12.06 -3.19
C THR A 94 1.32 12.56 -2.10
N THR A 95 0.22 11.85 -1.84
CA THR A 95 -0.81 12.27 -0.87
C THR A 95 -0.42 12.10 0.58
N GLY A 96 0.71 11.43 0.86
CA GLY A 96 1.18 11.14 2.22
C GLY A 96 0.61 9.85 2.82
N TYR A 97 -0.14 9.08 2.05
CA TYR A 97 -0.59 7.74 2.45
C TYR A 97 0.56 6.72 2.38
N ALA A 98 0.61 5.81 3.33
CA ALA A 98 1.38 4.58 3.17
C ALA A 98 0.73 3.70 2.09
N MET A 99 1.54 3.00 1.30
CA MET A 99 1.06 2.20 0.17
C MET A 99 1.51 0.76 0.33
N LEU A 100 0.55 -0.13 0.62
CA LEU A 100 0.76 -1.56 0.83
C LEU A 100 0.17 -2.34 -0.34
N MET A 101 0.97 -3.21 -0.97
CA MET A 101 0.67 -3.90 -2.22
C MET A 101 0.44 -5.38 -1.98
N SER A 102 -0.60 -5.95 -2.57
CA SER A 102 -0.93 -7.38 -2.51
C SER A 102 -0.97 -8.00 -3.90
N ALA A 103 -0.45 -9.21 -4.05
CA ALA A 103 -0.38 -9.92 -5.32
C ALA A 103 -1.59 -10.82 -5.57
N SER A 104 -2.08 -11.51 -4.56
CA SER A 104 -3.13 -12.52 -4.66
C SER A 104 -4.33 -12.22 -3.74
N PRO A 105 -5.47 -12.92 -3.90
CA PRO A 105 -6.59 -12.83 -2.96
C PRO A 105 -6.20 -13.18 -1.52
N GLN A 106 -5.28 -14.13 -1.32
CA GLN A 106 -4.78 -14.44 0.02
C GLN A 106 -3.97 -13.30 0.61
N GLU A 107 -3.03 -12.73 -0.16
CA GLU A 107 -2.29 -11.54 0.28
C GLU A 107 -3.22 -10.35 0.53
N ALA A 108 -4.24 -10.17 -0.30
CA ALA A 108 -5.21 -9.09 -0.12
C ALA A 108 -5.96 -9.19 1.22
N MET A 109 -6.28 -10.41 1.67
CA MET A 109 -6.88 -10.62 2.99
C MET A 109 -5.90 -10.34 4.13
N ASP A 110 -4.71 -10.94 4.06
CA ASP A 110 -3.73 -10.87 5.14
C ASP A 110 -3.15 -9.45 5.30
N LEU A 111 -2.78 -8.84 4.18
CA LEU A 111 -2.22 -7.48 4.20
C LEU A 111 -3.28 -6.39 4.44
N ALA A 112 -4.58 -6.66 4.21
CA ALA A 112 -5.64 -5.79 4.70
C ALA A 112 -5.62 -5.70 6.24
N ALA A 113 -5.45 -6.84 6.92
CA ALA A 113 -5.31 -6.85 8.38
C ALA A 113 -4.05 -6.06 8.81
N VAL A 114 -2.90 -6.29 8.16
CA VAL A 114 -1.67 -5.52 8.41
C VAL A 114 -1.91 -4.02 8.22
N ALA A 115 -2.60 -3.60 7.15
CA ALA A 115 -2.88 -2.19 6.88
C ALA A 115 -3.72 -1.56 8.00
N HIS A 116 -4.80 -2.22 8.43
CA HIS A 116 -5.67 -1.71 9.50
C HIS A 116 -4.97 -1.64 10.86
N LEU A 117 -4.25 -2.69 11.24
CA LEU A 117 -3.49 -2.72 12.49
C LEU A 117 -2.40 -1.65 12.51
N SER A 118 -1.65 -1.52 11.40
CA SER A 118 -0.61 -0.51 11.25
C SER A 118 -1.18 0.91 11.24
N ALA A 119 -2.33 1.14 10.59
CA ALA A 119 -2.99 2.44 10.57
C ALA A 119 -3.36 2.89 11.99
N ILE A 120 -3.92 2.01 12.81
CA ILE A 120 -4.27 2.28 14.21
C ILE A 120 -2.99 2.59 15.02
N LYS A 121 -2.00 1.71 14.95
CA LYS A 121 -0.76 1.80 15.73
C LYS A 121 0.05 3.05 15.41
N ALA A 122 0.28 3.32 14.13
CA ALA A 122 1.08 4.46 13.68
C ALA A 122 0.27 5.77 13.66
N LYS A 123 -1.06 5.73 13.80
CA LYS A 123 -1.95 6.85 13.46
C LYS A 123 -1.60 7.40 12.07
N TYR A 124 -1.72 6.56 11.06
CA TYR A 124 -1.28 6.87 9.70
C TYR A 124 -2.29 6.37 8.68
N ALA A 125 -2.44 7.09 7.58
CA ALA A 125 -3.36 6.70 6.51
C ALA A 125 -2.70 5.71 5.55
N PHE A 126 -3.44 4.67 5.14
CA PHE A 126 -2.96 3.60 4.25
C PHE A 126 -3.83 3.48 2.99
N MET A 127 -3.18 3.29 1.86
CA MET A 127 -3.75 2.64 0.68
C MET A 127 -3.30 1.19 0.67
N HIS A 128 -4.25 0.27 0.67
CA HIS A 128 -4.03 -1.14 0.42
C HIS A 128 -4.45 -1.43 -1.02
N CYS A 129 -3.48 -1.73 -1.87
CA CYS A 129 -3.63 -1.78 -3.32
C CYS A 129 -3.42 -3.21 -3.84
N PHE A 130 -4.22 -3.61 -4.81
CA PHE A 130 -4.12 -4.87 -5.54
C PHE A 130 -4.66 -4.70 -6.96
N ASP A 131 -4.28 -5.60 -7.86
CA ASP A 131 -4.70 -5.50 -9.26
C ASP A 131 -6.20 -5.68 -9.44
N GLY A 132 -6.83 -4.69 -10.08
CA GLY A 132 -8.20 -4.80 -10.57
C GLY A 132 -8.31 -5.85 -11.66
N PHE A 133 -9.42 -6.57 -11.70
CA PHE A 133 -9.73 -7.73 -12.54
C PHE A 133 -8.85 -8.94 -12.25
N ARG A 134 -7.53 -8.84 -12.27
CA ARG A 134 -6.66 -9.99 -12.03
C ARG A 134 -6.80 -10.52 -10.61
N THR A 135 -6.61 -9.68 -9.60
CA THR A 135 -6.76 -10.09 -8.19
C THR A 135 -8.20 -9.90 -7.69
N SER A 136 -8.85 -8.77 -8.03
CA SER A 136 -10.16 -8.42 -7.48
C SER A 136 -11.31 -9.30 -7.96
N HIS A 137 -11.17 -10.00 -9.09
CA HIS A 137 -12.18 -10.89 -9.67
C HIS A 137 -11.74 -12.36 -9.73
N GLU A 138 -10.58 -12.65 -9.18
CA GLU A 138 -10.10 -14.02 -9.08
C GLU A 138 -10.88 -14.80 -8.01
N MET A 139 -11.39 -15.96 -8.37
CA MET A 139 -11.99 -16.89 -7.42
C MET A 139 -10.93 -17.88 -6.94
N GLN A 140 -10.46 -17.65 -5.73
CA GLN A 140 -9.43 -18.46 -5.11
C GLN A 140 -9.88 -18.90 -3.71
N ARG A 141 -9.53 -20.12 -3.34
CA ARG A 141 -9.70 -20.57 -1.96
C ARG A 141 -8.64 -19.88 -1.11
N ILE A 142 -9.06 -19.22 -0.04
CA ILE A 142 -8.19 -18.55 0.91
C ILE A 142 -8.39 -19.12 2.32
N GLU A 143 -7.37 -19.00 3.15
CA GLU A 143 -7.43 -19.27 4.58
C GLU A 143 -7.80 -17.97 5.30
N ALA A 144 -8.99 -17.97 5.92
CA ALA A 144 -9.49 -16.80 6.63
C ALA A 144 -8.79 -16.64 7.99
N LEU A 145 -8.40 -15.41 8.32
CA LEU A 145 -7.87 -15.07 9.64
C LEU A 145 -8.99 -15.15 10.70
N ASP A 146 -8.68 -15.69 11.86
CA ASP A 146 -9.63 -15.74 12.97
C ASP A 146 -9.81 -14.37 13.63
N TYR A 147 -11.05 -14.04 13.97
CA TYR A 147 -11.39 -12.73 14.55
C TYR A 147 -10.84 -12.55 15.98
N GLU A 148 -10.75 -13.60 16.77
CA GLU A 148 -10.22 -13.50 18.13
C GLU A 148 -8.70 -13.30 18.10
N GLU A 149 -8.01 -13.99 17.20
CA GLU A 149 -6.57 -13.80 16.99
C GLU A 149 -6.28 -12.37 16.53
N LEU A 150 -7.01 -11.86 15.50
CA LEU A 150 -6.86 -10.48 15.05
C LEU A 150 -7.18 -9.46 16.15
N ARG A 151 -8.20 -9.72 16.99
CA ARG A 151 -8.55 -8.86 18.11
C ARG A 151 -7.41 -8.75 19.13
N GLY A 152 -6.66 -9.83 19.33
CA GLY A 152 -5.47 -9.86 20.18
C GLY A 152 -4.32 -8.97 19.69
N LEU A 153 -4.26 -8.67 18.39
CA LEU A 153 -3.22 -7.83 17.79
C LEU A 153 -3.53 -6.33 17.83
N ILE A 154 -4.75 -5.93 18.18
CA ILE A 154 -5.15 -4.51 18.16
C ILE A 154 -4.46 -3.75 19.29
N ASP A 155 -3.79 -2.64 18.94
CA ASP A 155 -3.29 -1.68 19.93
C ASP A 155 -4.45 -0.79 20.43
N TYR A 156 -5.09 -1.23 21.51
CA TYR A 156 -6.21 -0.49 22.10
C TYR A 156 -5.82 0.84 22.72
N GLU A 157 -4.56 1.02 23.14
CA GLU A 157 -4.09 2.30 23.68
C GLU A 157 -3.91 3.32 22.54
N ALA A 158 -3.39 2.89 21.39
CA ALA A 158 -3.35 3.74 20.20
C ALA A 158 -4.77 4.12 19.73
N LEU A 159 -5.71 3.18 19.76
CA LEU A 159 -7.11 3.43 19.42
C LEU A 159 -7.77 4.42 20.40
N LYS A 160 -7.56 4.28 21.71
CA LYS A 160 -8.03 5.22 22.71
C LYS A 160 -7.44 6.61 22.51
N ALA A 161 -6.13 6.68 22.23
CA ALA A 161 -5.46 7.94 21.94
C ALA A 161 -6.03 8.62 20.68
N PHE A 162 -6.32 7.85 19.62
CA PHE A 162 -6.98 8.38 18.43
C PHE A 162 -8.36 8.97 18.76
N ARG A 163 -9.18 8.26 19.54
CA ARG A 163 -10.52 8.72 19.95
C ARG A 163 -10.47 9.92 20.88
N ARG A 164 -9.49 9.98 21.77
CA ARG A 164 -9.29 11.16 22.66
C ARG A 164 -8.97 12.41 21.86
N ASP A 165 -8.23 12.27 20.76
CA ASP A 165 -7.85 13.37 19.87
C ASP A 165 -8.99 13.74 18.87
N ALA A 166 -10.18 13.15 18.97
CA ALA A 166 -11.34 13.48 18.13
C ALA A 166 -11.83 14.91 18.38
N LEU A 167 -12.59 15.46 17.43
CA LEU A 167 -13.25 16.76 17.60
C LEU A 167 -14.25 16.68 18.76
N ASN A 168 -13.91 17.36 19.86
CA ASN A 168 -14.72 17.41 21.06
C ASN A 168 -14.66 18.82 21.67
N PRO A 169 -15.81 19.48 21.88
CA PRO A 169 -15.85 20.83 22.50
C PRO A 169 -15.22 20.89 23.89
N GLU A 170 -15.28 19.80 24.65
CA GLU A 170 -14.70 19.74 26.02
C GLU A 170 -13.17 19.58 26.00
N HIS A 171 -12.62 19.01 24.92
CA HIS A 171 -11.19 18.80 24.70
C HIS A 171 -10.82 19.20 23.26
N PRO A 172 -10.82 20.50 22.96
CA PRO A 172 -10.61 20.97 21.60
C PRO A 172 -9.22 20.60 21.09
N THR A 173 -9.18 19.96 19.94
CA THR A 173 -7.96 19.67 19.20
C THR A 173 -8.00 20.41 17.87
N ASN A 174 -6.82 20.74 17.34
CA ASN A 174 -6.72 21.49 16.12
C ASN A 174 -5.85 20.73 15.10
N ARG A 175 -6.39 20.45 13.92
CA ARG A 175 -5.71 19.76 12.82
C ARG A 175 -6.04 20.45 11.50
N GLY A 176 -5.04 20.54 10.62
CA GLY A 176 -5.26 21.04 9.26
C GLY A 176 -5.51 22.54 9.19
N ASN A 177 -4.85 23.30 10.06
CA ASN A 177 -4.96 24.76 10.09
C ASN A 177 -4.29 25.42 8.89
N ASN A 178 -4.74 26.63 8.58
CA ASN A 178 -3.93 27.57 7.80
C ASN A 178 -2.73 28.03 8.65
N VAL A 179 -1.56 27.92 8.08
CA VAL A 179 -0.32 28.43 8.66
C VAL A 179 0.30 29.44 7.71
N ASN A 180 1.07 30.38 8.26
CA ASN A 180 1.77 31.37 7.45
C ASN A 180 2.92 30.74 6.66
N PRO A 181 3.35 31.35 5.55
CA PRO A 181 4.41 30.84 4.70
C PRO A 181 5.75 30.62 5.43
N ASP A 182 6.02 31.39 6.47
CA ASP A 182 7.24 31.33 7.29
C ASP A 182 7.37 30.04 8.14
N VAL A 183 6.24 29.35 8.41
CA VAL A 183 6.24 28.09 9.19
C VAL A 183 5.75 26.88 8.38
N TYR A 184 5.23 27.05 7.18
CA TYR A 184 4.67 25.95 6.38
C TYR A 184 5.69 24.87 6.03
N PHE A 185 6.92 25.30 5.69
CA PHE A 185 8.01 24.38 5.35
C PHE A 185 8.32 23.43 6.52
N GLN A 186 8.47 23.97 7.72
CA GLN A 186 8.74 23.20 8.93
C GLN A 186 7.60 22.24 9.27
N CYS A 187 6.35 22.66 9.07
CA CYS A 187 5.19 21.80 9.25
C CYS A 187 5.21 20.59 8.28
N LYS A 188 5.61 20.81 7.02
CA LYS A 188 5.75 19.73 6.03
C LYS A 188 6.89 18.78 6.36
N GLU A 189 8.06 19.30 6.73
CA GLU A 189 9.21 18.48 7.12
C GLU A 189 8.95 17.69 8.42
N GLY A 190 8.17 18.23 9.35
CA GLY A 190 7.74 17.53 10.56
C GLY A 190 6.99 16.21 10.29
N ALA A 191 6.39 16.06 9.11
CA ALA A 191 5.74 14.81 8.69
C ALA A 191 6.72 13.64 8.53
N ASN A 192 8.00 13.91 8.27
CA ASN A 192 9.04 12.89 8.11
C ASN A 192 9.19 12.01 9.37
N VAL A 193 9.03 12.59 10.55
CA VAL A 193 9.08 11.83 11.82
C VAL A 193 7.98 10.78 11.89
N LYS A 194 6.79 11.10 11.39
CA LYS A 194 5.66 10.18 11.37
C LYS A 194 5.81 9.10 10.30
N SER A 195 6.30 9.46 9.13
CA SER A 195 6.51 8.48 8.05
C SER A 195 7.64 7.50 8.37
N ALA A 196 8.65 7.91 9.12
CA ALA A 196 9.80 7.08 9.49
C ALA A 196 9.44 5.86 10.36
N ILE A 197 8.36 5.92 11.14
CA ILE A 197 7.93 4.78 11.97
C ILE A 197 7.11 3.74 11.22
N VAL A 198 6.60 4.07 10.04
CA VAL A 198 5.67 3.21 9.30
C VAL A 198 6.31 1.89 8.86
N PRO A 199 7.52 1.85 8.25
CA PRO A 199 8.12 0.59 7.83
C PRO A 199 8.26 -0.42 8.98
N GLY A 200 8.80 0.00 10.12
CA GLY A 200 8.95 -0.86 11.30
C GLY A 200 7.59 -1.32 11.86
N THR A 201 6.56 -0.47 11.82
CA THR A 201 5.21 -0.83 12.26
C THR A 201 4.58 -1.86 11.32
N VAL A 202 4.71 -1.68 10.00
CA VAL A 202 4.20 -2.63 9.01
C VAL A 202 4.91 -3.97 9.13
N GLN A 203 6.25 -3.99 9.24
CA GLN A 203 7.01 -5.22 9.41
C GLN A 203 6.59 -5.95 10.69
N HIS A 204 6.42 -5.25 11.80
CA HIS A 204 5.92 -5.85 13.05
C HIS A 204 4.59 -6.60 12.83
N TYR A 205 3.60 -5.97 12.19
CA TYR A 205 2.32 -6.64 11.95
C TYR A 205 2.39 -7.72 10.86
N MET A 206 3.29 -7.61 9.88
CA MET A 206 3.60 -8.71 8.98
C MET A 206 4.15 -9.92 9.76
N ASP A 207 5.07 -9.69 10.71
CA ASP A 207 5.63 -10.74 11.56
C ASP A 207 4.56 -11.42 12.45
N GLU A 208 3.61 -10.64 12.98
CA GLU A 208 2.49 -11.21 13.75
C GLU A 208 1.56 -12.06 12.85
N ILE A 209 1.21 -11.59 11.66
CA ILE A 209 0.43 -12.37 10.69
C ILE A 209 1.21 -13.62 10.23
N ASN A 210 2.52 -13.52 10.01
CA ASN A 210 3.38 -14.67 9.67
C ASN A 210 3.34 -15.75 10.77
N LYS A 211 3.35 -15.35 12.05
CA LYS A 211 3.24 -16.30 13.18
C LYS A 211 1.89 -17.03 13.18
N LEU A 212 0.80 -16.34 12.87
CA LEU A 212 -0.54 -16.92 12.84
C LEU A 212 -0.75 -17.85 11.64
N THR A 213 -0.14 -17.54 10.51
CA THR A 213 -0.46 -18.17 9.23
C THR A 213 0.63 -19.08 8.67
N GLY A 214 1.86 -19.00 9.21
CA GLY A 214 3.03 -19.70 8.67
C GLY A 214 3.57 -19.10 7.36
N ARG A 215 3.12 -17.91 6.95
CA ARG A 215 3.61 -17.19 5.77
C ARG A 215 4.88 -16.40 6.10
N ASP A 216 5.53 -15.81 5.08
CA ASP A 216 6.77 -15.02 5.23
C ASP A 216 6.62 -13.66 4.52
N TYR A 217 5.74 -12.81 5.04
CA TYR A 217 5.59 -11.44 4.55
C TYR A 217 6.69 -10.54 5.08
N LYS A 218 7.30 -9.76 4.18
CA LYS A 218 8.29 -8.71 4.47
C LYS A 218 7.94 -7.47 3.65
N LEU A 219 8.52 -6.33 4.01
CA LEU A 219 8.36 -5.10 3.23
C LEU A 219 8.81 -5.29 1.77
N PHE A 220 9.86 -6.09 1.59
CA PHE A 220 10.41 -6.53 0.31
C PHE A 220 10.76 -8.01 0.40
N ASN A 221 10.05 -8.86 -0.32
CA ASN A 221 10.33 -10.29 -0.35
C ASN A 221 11.26 -10.65 -1.51
N TYR A 222 12.39 -11.23 -1.20
CA TYR A 222 13.25 -11.83 -2.21
C TYR A 222 12.84 -13.28 -2.49
N TYR A 223 12.88 -13.66 -3.77
CA TYR A 223 12.67 -15.03 -4.22
C TYR A 223 13.64 -15.39 -5.36
N GLY A 224 14.26 -16.57 -5.30
CA GLY A 224 15.12 -17.11 -6.35
C GLY A 224 16.50 -17.54 -5.86
N ALA A 225 17.48 -17.56 -6.76
CA ALA A 225 18.84 -18.00 -6.44
C ALA A 225 19.51 -17.06 -5.41
N PRO A 226 20.11 -17.57 -4.33
CA PRO A 226 20.71 -16.73 -3.28
C PRO A 226 21.92 -15.93 -3.78
N ASP A 227 22.52 -16.37 -4.88
CA ASP A 227 23.65 -15.73 -5.57
C ASP A 227 23.26 -15.17 -6.96
N ALA A 228 22.01 -14.73 -7.10
CA ALA A 228 21.50 -14.18 -8.35
C ALA A 228 22.31 -12.96 -8.80
N GLU A 229 22.68 -12.95 -10.08
CA GLU A 229 23.32 -11.80 -10.73
C GLU A 229 22.30 -10.89 -11.44
N GLU A 230 21.12 -11.41 -11.71
CA GLU A 230 20.01 -10.71 -12.34
C GLU A 230 18.76 -10.79 -11.47
N VAL A 231 18.15 -9.66 -11.18
CA VAL A 231 16.98 -9.57 -10.32
C VAL A 231 15.88 -8.78 -11.02
N VAL A 232 14.64 -9.26 -10.93
CA VAL A 232 13.45 -8.50 -11.36
C VAL A 232 12.82 -7.87 -10.14
N VAL A 233 12.45 -6.59 -10.22
CA VAL A 233 11.70 -5.89 -9.18
C VAL A 233 10.30 -5.61 -9.70
N ALA A 234 9.28 -6.03 -8.97
CA ALA A 234 7.88 -5.83 -9.34
C ALA A 234 6.99 -5.81 -8.08
N MET A 235 5.71 -5.49 -8.28
CA MET A 235 4.68 -5.54 -7.23
C MET A 235 3.36 -6.04 -7.78
N CYS A 236 2.45 -6.43 -6.88
CA CYS A 236 1.13 -6.96 -7.20
C CYS A 236 1.18 -8.28 -7.99
N SER A 237 0.15 -8.59 -8.76
CA SER A 237 -0.13 -9.94 -9.27
C SER A 237 0.92 -10.51 -10.23
N VAL A 238 1.68 -9.69 -10.94
CA VAL A 238 2.76 -10.18 -11.82
C VAL A 238 3.81 -11.00 -11.07
N THR A 239 3.97 -10.78 -9.76
CA THR A 239 4.97 -11.49 -8.97
C THR A 239 4.68 -12.99 -8.86
N GLU A 240 3.43 -13.42 -9.01
CA GLU A 240 3.06 -14.84 -9.09
C GLU A 240 3.62 -15.49 -10.37
N ALA A 241 3.41 -14.87 -11.52
CA ALA A 241 3.98 -15.35 -12.79
C ALA A 241 5.52 -15.25 -12.81
N LEU A 242 6.08 -14.23 -12.14
CA LEU A 242 7.53 -14.10 -12.00
C LEU A 242 8.13 -15.22 -11.16
N ARG A 243 7.46 -15.72 -10.12
CA ARG A 243 7.93 -16.87 -9.32
C ARG A 243 8.13 -18.08 -10.22
N GLU A 244 7.11 -18.45 -11.00
CA GLU A 244 7.20 -19.56 -11.96
C GLU A 244 8.31 -19.36 -12.99
N THR A 245 8.47 -18.12 -13.49
CA THR A 245 9.52 -17.77 -14.45
C THR A 245 10.92 -17.90 -13.83
N VAL A 246 11.10 -17.44 -12.59
CA VAL A 246 12.37 -17.56 -11.86
C VAL A 246 12.71 -19.04 -11.63
N ASP A 247 11.74 -19.85 -11.23
CA ASP A 247 11.93 -21.29 -11.04
C ASP A 247 12.37 -21.99 -12.34
N TYR A 248 11.67 -21.70 -13.44
CA TYR A 248 12.00 -22.23 -14.75
C TYR A 248 13.43 -21.84 -15.20
N LEU A 249 13.79 -20.55 -15.09
CA LEU A 249 15.10 -20.07 -15.48
C LEU A 249 16.23 -20.65 -14.63
N ASN A 250 16.01 -20.76 -13.32
CA ASN A 250 16.98 -21.37 -12.41
C ASN A 250 17.14 -22.88 -12.68
N ALA A 251 16.06 -23.58 -13.00
CA ALA A 251 16.11 -24.97 -13.46
C ALA A 251 16.89 -25.13 -14.78
N CYS A 252 16.90 -24.10 -15.64
CA CYS A 252 17.73 -24.03 -16.83
C CYS A 252 19.18 -23.59 -16.58
N GLY A 253 19.61 -23.50 -15.32
CA GLY A 253 20.97 -23.15 -14.94
C GLY A 253 21.29 -21.64 -14.91
N ARG A 254 20.26 -20.77 -15.00
CA ARG A 254 20.40 -19.33 -14.76
C ARG A 254 20.46 -19.05 -13.25
N LYS A 255 21.01 -17.89 -12.89
CA LYS A 255 21.03 -17.40 -11.51
C LYS A 255 20.24 -16.12 -11.44
N VAL A 256 18.95 -16.28 -11.38
CA VAL A 256 17.98 -15.16 -11.37
C VAL A 256 17.17 -15.14 -10.10
N GLY A 257 16.68 -13.95 -9.75
CA GLY A 257 15.78 -13.76 -8.64
C GLY A 257 14.80 -12.63 -8.89
N MET A 258 13.89 -12.45 -7.96
CA MET A 258 12.98 -11.30 -7.97
C MET A 258 12.86 -10.69 -6.57
N VAL A 259 12.53 -9.41 -6.53
CA VAL A 259 12.08 -8.70 -5.32
C VAL A 259 10.64 -8.28 -5.54
N GLN A 260 9.74 -8.78 -4.68
CA GLN A 260 8.36 -8.34 -4.59
C GLN A 260 8.26 -7.19 -3.59
N ILE A 261 7.69 -6.06 -4.01
CA ILE A 261 7.45 -4.91 -3.15
C ILE A 261 6.06 -5.07 -2.50
N HIS A 262 6.02 -5.14 -1.17
CA HIS A 262 4.77 -5.03 -0.40
C HIS A 262 4.56 -3.62 0.15
N LEU A 263 5.57 -2.98 0.76
CA LEU A 263 5.47 -1.58 1.18
C LEU A 263 6.18 -0.67 0.18
N TYR A 264 5.37 0.02 -0.65
CA TYR A 264 5.90 0.95 -1.64
C TYR A 264 6.12 2.37 -1.08
N ARG A 265 5.28 2.81 -0.14
CA ARG A 265 5.42 4.08 0.57
C ARG A 265 5.13 3.90 2.07
N PRO A 266 5.98 4.45 2.97
CA PRO A 266 7.31 5.02 2.69
C PRO A 266 8.26 3.96 2.13
N PHE A 267 9.12 4.36 1.18
CA PHE A 267 10.09 3.42 0.58
C PHE A 267 11.30 3.28 1.49
N SER A 268 11.46 2.12 2.10
CA SER A 268 12.60 1.84 2.99
C SER A 268 13.82 1.41 2.19
N VAL A 269 14.76 2.33 1.99
CA VAL A 269 16.01 2.07 1.27
C VAL A 269 16.85 0.97 1.93
N PRO A 270 17.03 0.94 3.27
CA PRO A 270 17.78 -0.14 3.92
C PRO A 270 17.18 -1.53 3.68
N ASP A 271 15.85 -1.68 3.88
CA ASP A 271 15.17 -2.96 3.72
C ASP A 271 15.17 -3.42 2.26
N PHE A 272 14.96 -2.49 1.33
CA PHE A 272 15.05 -2.80 -0.11
C PHE A 272 16.46 -3.26 -0.51
N SER A 273 17.50 -2.54 -0.07
CA SER A 273 18.88 -2.90 -0.38
C SER A 273 19.27 -4.26 0.23
N ALA A 274 18.80 -4.54 1.45
CA ALA A 274 19.04 -5.83 2.13
C ALA A 274 18.35 -7.01 1.44
N ALA A 275 17.22 -6.78 0.76
CA ALA A 275 16.52 -7.81 0.02
C ALA A 275 17.25 -8.23 -1.28
N ILE A 276 18.17 -7.43 -1.79
CA ILE A 276 18.87 -7.69 -3.05
C ILE A 276 20.18 -8.45 -2.78
N PRO A 277 20.44 -9.62 -3.40
CA PRO A 277 21.70 -10.36 -3.25
C PRO A 277 22.93 -9.48 -3.51
N ALA A 278 23.99 -9.72 -2.75
CA ALA A 278 25.27 -9.00 -2.93
C ALA A 278 25.90 -9.24 -4.31
N SER A 279 25.62 -10.40 -4.92
CA SER A 279 26.06 -10.79 -6.26
C SER A 279 25.34 -10.08 -7.40
N CYS A 280 24.24 -9.36 -7.11
CA CYS A 280 23.40 -8.73 -8.13
C CYS A 280 24.16 -7.65 -8.92
N LYS A 281 24.15 -7.78 -10.25
CA LYS A 281 24.77 -6.84 -11.20
C LYS A 281 23.77 -6.11 -12.08
N ARG A 282 22.59 -6.69 -12.27
CA ARG A 282 21.54 -6.16 -13.15
C ARG A 282 20.18 -6.28 -12.53
N ILE A 283 19.41 -5.22 -12.64
CA ILE A 283 18.01 -5.19 -12.17
C ILE A 283 17.12 -4.77 -13.33
N ALA A 284 16.05 -5.54 -13.57
CA ALA A 284 14.92 -5.14 -14.39
C ALA A 284 13.78 -4.72 -13.50
N VAL A 285 13.25 -3.51 -13.68
CA VAL A 285 12.10 -3.01 -12.93
C VAL A 285 10.87 -3.06 -13.82
N LEU A 286 9.82 -3.71 -13.38
CA LEU A 286 8.57 -3.82 -14.10
C LEU A 286 7.52 -2.88 -13.50
N ASP A 287 7.12 -1.89 -14.28
CA ASP A 287 6.03 -0.96 -13.96
C ASP A 287 4.76 -1.31 -14.74
N ARG A 288 3.61 -1.34 -14.06
CA ARG A 288 2.30 -1.48 -14.69
C ARG A 288 1.59 -0.12 -14.81
N SER A 289 2.36 0.91 -15.12
CA SER A 289 1.87 2.27 -15.29
C SER A 289 2.62 2.98 -16.41
N LYS A 290 2.03 4.05 -16.93
CA LYS A 290 2.64 4.92 -17.92
C LYS A 290 2.48 6.37 -17.48
N GLU A 291 3.60 6.99 -17.11
CA GLU A 291 3.67 8.42 -16.83
C GLU A 291 4.17 9.15 -18.08
N THR A 292 3.23 9.75 -18.82
CA THR A 292 3.55 10.42 -20.09
C THR A 292 4.46 11.62 -19.86
N GLY A 293 5.59 11.64 -20.56
CA GLY A 293 6.58 12.73 -20.46
C GLY A 293 7.65 12.50 -19.37
N SER A 294 7.52 11.48 -18.52
CA SER A 294 8.56 11.13 -17.55
C SER A 294 9.75 10.44 -18.21
N VAL A 295 10.92 10.59 -17.60
CA VAL A 295 12.17 9.90 -18.01
C VAL A 295 12.18 8.42 -17.64
N GLY A 296 11.27 7.99 -16.77
CA GLY A 296 11.07 6.61 -16.34
C GLY A 296 9.76 6.47 -15.59
N GLU A 297 9.31 5.25 -15.38
CA GLU A 297 8.10 4.97 -14.61
C GLU A 297 8.39 5.03 -13.10
N PRO A 298 7.37 5.20 -12.23
CA PRO A 298 7.58 5.51 -10.82
C PRO A 298 8.44 4.49 -10.05
N VAL A 299 8.18 3.18 -10.21
CA VAL A 299 8.95 2.15 -9.49
C VAL A 299 10.40 2.13 -9.96
N TYR A 300 10.62 2.25 -11.29
CA TYR A 300 11.97 2.34 -11.84
C TYR A 300 12.76 3.52 -11.26
N LEU A 301 12.15 4.70 -11.20
CA LEU A 301 12.79 5.91 -10.64
C LEU A 301 13.15 5.75 -9.17
N ASP A 302 12.23 5.16 -8.38
CA ASP A 302 12.45 4.92 -6.96
C ASP A 302 13.56 3.88 -6.72
N VAL A 303 13.59 2.79 -7.51
CA VAL A 303 14.65 1.76 -7.43
C VAL A 303 16.01 2.34 -7.76
N VAL A 304 16.14 3.12 -8.84
CA VAL A 304 17.40 3.78 -9.21
C VAL A 304 17.87 4.71 -8.10
N THR A 305 16.95 5.50 -7.54
CA THR A 305 17.26 6.42 -6.44
C THR A 305 17.69 5.67 -5.18
N ALA A 306 16.95 4.61 -4.81
CA ALA A 306 17.26 3.80 -3.64
C ALA A 306 18.62 3.11 -3.72
N LEU A 307 18.96 2.54 -4.88
CA LEU A 307 20.28 1.92 -5.10
C LEU A 307 21.41 2.93 -4.98
N ASN A 308 21.22 4.12 -5.52
CA ASN A 308 22.20 5.19 -5.40
C ASN A 308 22.43 5.59 -3.94
N GLN A 309 21.34 5.81 -3.18
CA GLN A 309 21.42 6.13 -1.75
C GLN A 309 22.02 5.01 -0.91
N ALA A 310 21.82 3.75 -1.30
CA ALA A 310 22.40 2.57 -0.66
C ALA A 310 23.88 2.32 -1.02
N GLY A 311 24.49 3.16 -1.86
CA GLY A 311 25.87 2.94 -2.35
C GLY A 311 26.02 1.79 -3.33
N ARG A 312 24.92 1.34 -3.96
CA ARG A 312 24.89 0.26 -4.98
C ARG A 312 24.57 0.79 -6.37
N GLY A 313 25.01 2.00 -6.68
CA GLY A 313 24.78 2.66 -7.96
C GLY A 313 25.55 2.03 -9.16
N ASP A 314 26.41 1.06 -8.89
CA ASP A 314 27.12 0.23 -9.89
C ASP A 314 26.21 -0.83 -10.54
N ILE A 315 25.08 -1.17 -9.91
CA ILE A 315 24.08 -2.09 -10.46
C ILE A 315 23.41 -1.43 -11.67
N ARG A 316 23.48 -2.10 -12.83
CA ARG A 316 22.77 -1.63 -14.02
C ARG A 316 21.26 -1.86 -13.89
N VAL A 317 20.46 -0.80 -13.94
CA VAL A 317 19.01 -0.86 -13.86
C VAL A 317 18.37 -0.57 -15.22
N VAL A 318 17.40 -1.38 -15.61
CA VAL A 318 16.56 -1.15 -16.79
C VAL A 318 15.09 -1.15 -16.37
N GLY A 319 14.31 -0.23 -16.93
CA GLY A 319 12.85 -0.17 -16.72
C GLY A 319 12.10 -0.86 -17.86
N GLY A 320 11.00 -1.53 -17.52
CA GLY A 320 10.07 -2.12 -18.46
C GLY A 320 8.63 -1.85 -18.07
N ARG A 321 7.75 -1.74 -19.04
CA ARG A 321 6.31 -1.64 -18.85
C ARG A 321 5.63 -2.93 -19.27
N TYR A 322 4.59 -3.32 -18.55
CA TYR A 322 3.80 -4.50 -18.86
C TYR A 322 2.33 -4.27 -18.56
N GLY A 323 1.44 -5.08 -19.14
CA GLY A 323 0.06 -5.27 -18.73
C GLY A 323 -0.84 -4.03 -18.66
N LEU A 324 -0.47 -2.92 -19.35
CA LEU A 324 -1.29 -1.71 -19.36
C LEU A 324 -2.67 -2.00 -19.94
N SER A 325 -3.71 -1.72 -19.16
CA SER A 325 -5.09 -1.97 -19.57
C SER A 325 -5.33 -3.44 -19.96
N SER A 326 -4.68 -4.36 -19.27
CA SER A 326 -4.87 -5.80 -19.46
C SER A 326 -5.69 -6.41 -18.32
N LYS A 327 -6.42 -7.47 -18.61
CA LYS A 327 -7.05 -8.32 -17.60
C LYS A 327 -6.00 -9.18 -16.91
N ASP A 328 -5.07 -9.69 -17.68
CA ASP A 328 -3.99 -10.57 -17.24
C ASP A 328 -2.67 -9.82 -17.17
N THR A 329 -1.76 -10.31 -16.37
CA THR A 329 -0.42 -9.76 -16.20
C THR A 329 0.58 -10.45 -17.10
#